data_af149d3f59df923d440538ecdecd2637
#
_entry.id   af149d3f59df923d440538ecdecd2637
#
_cell.length_a   1.000
_cell.length_b   1.000
_cell.length_c   1.000
_cell.angle_alpha   90.00
_cell.angle_beta   90.00
_cell.angle_gamma   90.00
#
_symmetry.space_group_name_H-M   'P 1'
#
loop_
_entity.id
_entity.type
_entity.pdbx_description
1 polymer ?
#
loop_
_entity_poly.entity_id
_entity_poly.type
_entity_poly.pdbx_seq_one_letter_code
_entity_poly.pdbx_strand_id
1 'polypeptide(L)'
;MNVTHVTLSPGAKTPVKLASKTGEILVKNFTNGDLLVSIEKEDFEKNYVKIPALMAEVLSECSTHSSTRSYFFDDVYLKSTAGGEVEIRCLKV
;
A
#
# COMPACT_ATOMS: atom_id res chain seq x y z
N MET A 1 5.02 -8.37 14.33
CA MET A 1 4.55 -7.89 13.02
C MET A 1 3.56 -6.76 13.22
N ASN A 2 3.72 -5.69 12.50
CA ASN A 2 2.81 -4.55 12.59
C ASN A 2 1.75 -4.64 11.51
N VAL A 3 0.50 -4.53 11.93
CA VAL A 3 -0.66 -4.63 11.04
C VAL A 3 -1.49 -3.36 11.15
N THR A 4 -1.88 -2.81 10.01
CA THR A 4 -2.72 -1.63 9.93
C THR A 4 -4.00 -1.98 9.18
N HIS A 5 -5.14 -1.65 9.76
CA HIS A 5 -6.45 -1.85 9.14
C HIS A 5 -7.02 -0.50 8.75
N VAL A 6 -7.48 -0.39 7.51
CA VAL A 6 -8.02 0.85 6.97
C VAL A 6 -9.37 0.59 6.34
N THR A 7 -10.33 1.47 6.61
CA THR A 7 -11.63 1.45 5.93
C THR A 7 -11.66 2.61 4.95
N LEU A 8 -11.84 2.30 3.66
CA LEU A 8 -11.86 3.30 2.60
C LEU A 8 -13.28 3.71 2.25
N SER A 9 -13.46 4.99 2.01
CA SER A 9 -14.68 5.49 1.40
C SER A 9 -14.55 5.37 -0.12
N PRO A 10 -15.65 5.09 -0.84
CA PRO A 10 -15.59 4.93 -2.30
C PRO A 10 -14.98 6.15 -2.99
N GLY A 11 -13.94 5.91 -3.80
CA GLY A 11 -13.29 6.95 -4.60
C GLY A 11 -12.39 7.91 -3.84
N ALA A 12 -12.31 7.82 -2.52
CA ALA A 12 -11.50 8.75 -1.74
C ALA A 12 -10.04 8.36 -1.73
N LYS A 13 -9.16 9.35 -1.89
CA LYS A 13 -7.72 9.15 -1.71
C LYS A 13 -7.44 9.17 -0.22
N THR A 14 -6.90 8.09 0.29
CA THR A 14 -6.72 7.91 1.73
C THR A 14 -5.24 7.77 2.07
N PRO A 15 -4.64 8.75 2.73
CA PRO A 15 -3.26 8.61 3.23
C PRO A 15 -3.25 7.72 4.46
N VAL A 16 -2.26 6.85 4.53
CA VAL A 16 -2.10 5.91 5.64
C VAL A 16 -0.69 6.00 6.16
N LYS A 17 -0.57 6.24 7.48
CA LYS A 17 0.72 6.19 8.16
C LYS A 17 0.86 4.82 8.80
N LEU A 18 1.88 4.07 8.40
CA LEU A 18 2.13 2.75 8.96
C LEU A 18 2.68 2.88 10.39
N ALA A 19 2.51 1.84 11.18
CA ALA A 19 2.95 1.82 12.57
C ALA A 19 4.47 1.97 12.70
N SER A 20 5.21 1.52 11.70
CA SER A 20 6.67 1.69 11.67
C SER A 20 7.15 1.73 10.24
N LYS A 21 8.35 2.28 10.03
CA LYS A 21 8.99 2.22 8.72
C LYS A 21 9.29 0.77 8.36
N THR A 22 9.08 0.44 7.11
CA THR A 22 9.26 -0.93 6.63
C THR A 22 9.83 -0.91 5.21
N GLY A 23 10.54 -1.96 4.84
CA GLY A 23 11.04 -2.13 3.49
C GLY A 23 10.10 -2.93 2.61
N GLU A 24 9.10 -3.59 3.21
CA GLU A 24 8.21 -4.47 2.48
C GLU A 24 6.87 -4.60 3.20
N ILE A 25 5.79 -4.56 2.44
CA ILE A 25 4.44 -4.72 3.00
C ILE A 25 3.66 -5.79 2.23
N LEU A 26 2.74 -6.41 2.92
CA LEU A 26 1.70 -7.24 2.31
C LEU A 26 0.39 -6.47 2.41
N VAL A 27 -0.21 -6.18 1.27
CA VAL A 27 -1.49 -5.48 1.20
C VAL A 27 -2.58 -6.45 0.81
N LYS A 28 -3.61 -6.55 1.65
CA LYS A 28 -4.78 -7.39 1.38
C LYS A 28 -5.97 -6.50 1.04
N ASN A 29 -6.48 -6.65 -0.15
CA ASN A 29 -7.64 -5.90 -0.63
C ASN A 29 -8.92 -6.68 -0.35
N PHE A 30 -9.67 -6.26 0.67
CA PHE A 30 -10.97 -6.87 0.99
C PHE A 30 -12.13 -6.11 0.38
N THR A 31 -11.85 -5.12 -0.49
CA THR A 31 -12.93 -4.40 -1.18
C THR A 31 -13.45 -5.22 -2.37
N ASN A 32 -14.60 -4.82 -2.88
CA ASN A 32 -15.20 -5.47 -4.04
C ASN A 32 -14.75 -4.88 -5.37
N GLY A 33 -13.74 -4.06 -5.37
CA GLY A 33 -13.18 -3.44 -6.56
C GLY A 33 -11.67 -3.38 -6.49
N ASP A 34 -11.06 -2.83 -7.54
CA ASP A 34 -9.61 -2.68 -7.59
C ASP A 34 -9.14 -1.69 -6.54
N LEU A 35 -8.02 -2.02 -5.90
CA LEU A 35 -7.34 -1.14 -4.96
C LEU A 35 -6.09 -0.58 -5.63
N LEU A 36 -5.95 0.75 -5.62
CA LEU A 36 -4.74 1.41 -6.08
C LEU A 36 -3.89 1.76 -4.87
N VAL A 37 -2.61 1.44 -4.94
CA VAL A 37 -1.66 1.69 -3.85
C VAL A 37 -0.47 2.47 -4.38
N SER A 38 -0.20 3.61 -3.76
CA SER A 38 1.01 4.40 -3.98
C SER A 38 1.85 4.38 -2.71
N ILE A 39 3.15 4.16 -2.84
CA ILE A 39 4.07 4.10 -1.70
C ILE A 39 4.91 5.37 -1.63
N GLU A 40 5.07 5.91 -0.43
CA GLU A 40 5.85 7.12 -0.12
C GLU A 40 5.27 8.41 -0.65
N LYS A 41 4.74 8.41 -1.85
CA LYS A 41 4.25 9.60 -2.50
C LYS A 41 2.93 9.31 -3.18
N GLU A 42 1.95 10.16 -2.97
CA GLU A 42 0.66 9.99 -3.62
C GLU A 42 0.80 10.24 -5.12
N ASP A 43 0.64 9.20 -5.91
CA ASP A 43 0.69 9.28 -7.36
C ASP A 43 -0.13 8.15 -7.98
N PHE A 44 -1.44 8.39 -8.15
CA PHE A 44 -2.34 7.42 -8.74
C PHE A 44 -2.39 7.51 -10.26
N GLU A 45 -1.49 8.26 -10.87
CA GLU A 45 -1.41 8.38 -12.32
C GLU A 45 -0.27 7.55 -12.91
N LYS A 46 0.88 7.52 -12.22
CA LYS A 46 2.09 6.88 -12.75
C LYS A 46 2.71 5.85 -11.82
N ASN A 47 2.75 6.13 -10.52
CA ASN A 47 3.46 5.29 -9.57
C ASN A 47 2.49 4.63 -8.60
N TYR A 48 1.73 3.70 -9.11
CA TYR A 48 0.77 2.96 -8.29
C TYR A 48 0.74 1.49 -8.72
N VAL A 49 0.31 0.67 -7.80
CA VAL A 49 0.07 -0.75 -8.04
C VAL A 49 -1.42 -1.00 -7.92
N LYS A 50 -1.96 -1.78 -8.83
CA LYS A 50 -3.37 -2.17 -8.80
C LYS A 50 -3.48 -3.58 -8.23
N ILE A 51 -4.24 -3.73 -7.17
CA ILE A 51 -4.52 -5.03 -6.57
C ILE A 51 -5.99 -5.34 -6.82
N PRO A 52 -6.30 -6.39 -7.58
CA PRO A 52 -7.70 -6.75 -7.86
C PRO A 52 -8.50 -7.06 -6.61
N ALA A 53 -9.82 -6.99 -6.72
CA ALA A 53 -10.72 -7.26 -5.61
C ALA A 53 -10.42 -8.61 -4.96
N LEU A 54 -10.41 -8.61 -3.62
CA LEU A 54 -10.23 -9.80 -2.79
C LEU A 54 -8.89 -10.50 -2.96
N MET A 55 -7.88 -9.79 -3.50
CA MET A 55 -6.54 -10.33 -3.66
C MET A 55 -5.54 -9.62 -2.76
N ALA A 56 -4.35 -10.20 -2.64
CA ALA A 56 -3.27 -9.64 -1.84
C ALA A 56 -1.99 -9.60 -2.64
N GLU A 57 -1.12 -8.65 -2.32
CA GLU A 57 0.16 -8.52 -3.01
C GLU A 57 1.23 -8.00 -2.07
N VAL A 58 2.45 -8.48 -2.26
CA VAL A 58 3.62 -7.99 -1.53
C VAL A 58 4.26 -6.87 -2.33
N LEU A 59 4.48 -5.74 -1.67
CA LEU A 59 5.04 -4.55 -2.30
C LEU A 59 6.31 -4.12 -1.56
N SER A 60 7.30 -3.70 -2.33
CA SER A 60 8.51 -3.14 -1.77
C SER A 60 8.96 -1.96 -2.62
N GLU A 61 9.64 -1.01 -1.95
CA GLU A 61 10.25 0.12 -2.64
C GLU A 61 11.74 -0.08 -2.59
N CYS A 62 12.40 -0.14 -3.74
CA CYS A 62 13.84 -0.31 -3.79
C CYS A 62 14.41 0.50 -4.94
N SER A 63 15.68 0.92 -4.77
CA SER A 63 16.39 1.65 -5.80
C SER A 63 16.86 0.71 -6.89
N THR A 64 16.60 1.07 -8.15
CA THR A 64 17.12 0.35 -9.29
C THR A 64 18.57 0.76 -9.59
N HIS A 65 19.03 1.86 -9.03
CA HIS A 65 20.35 2.41 -9.32
C HIS A 65 21.41 2.03 -8.31
N SER A 66 21.00 1.59 -7.14
CA SER A 66 21.90 1.17 -6.10
C SER A 66 21.44 -0.17 -5.57
N SER A 67 22.06 -1.21 -6.04
CA SER A 67 21.68 -2.57 -5.70
C SER A 67 21.84 -2.92 -4.22
N THR A 68 22.56 -2.09 -3.48
CA THR A 68 22.80 -2.35 -2.07
C THR A 68 21.90 -1.56 -1.14
N ARG A 69 21.06 -0.69 -1.68
CA ARG A 69 20.22 0.18 -0.88
C ARG A 69 18.77 -0.28 -0.90
N SER A 70 18.25 -0.55 0.30
CA SER A 70 16.83 -0.75 0.49
C SER A 70 16.22 0.54 1.02
N TYR A 71 15.03 0.87 0.54
CA TYR A 71 14.31 2.01 1.07
C TYR A 71 13.29 1.53 2.09
N PHE A 72 13.19 2.30 3.18
CA PHE A 72 12.16 2.10 4.18
C PHE A 72 11.14 3.22 4.05
N PHE A 73 9.90 2.88 4.18
CA PHE A 73 8.80 3.83 4.03
C PHE A 73 7.74 3.58 5.09
N ASP A 74 6.94 4.59 5.37
CA ASP A 74 5.81 4.45 6.29
C ASP A 74 4.57 5.21 5.80
N ASP A 75 4.67 5.88 4.65
CA ASP A 75 3.54 6.57 4.03
C ASP A 75 3.02 5.74 2.86
N VAL A 76 1.75 5.42 2.90
CA VAL A 76 1.07 4.66 1.86
C VAL A 76 -0.23 5.38 1.53
N TYR A 77 -0.58 5.42 0.25
CA TYR A 77 -1.80 6.08 -0.21
C TYR A 77 -2.68 5.07 -0.92
N LEU A 78 -3.95 5.03 -0.53
CA LEU A 78 -4.90 4.04 -1.01
C LEU A 78 -6.09 4.70 -1.68
N LYS A 79 -6.61 4.05 -2.70
CA LYS A 79 -7.83 4.49 -3.38
C LYS A 79 -8.55 3.28 -3.96
N SER A 80 -9.86 3.18 -3.71
CA SER A 80 -10.70 2.15 -4.32
C SER A 80 -12.05 2.76 -4.67
N THR A 81 -12.54 2.52 -5.89
CA THR A 81 -13.84 3.03 -6.31
C THR A 81 -14.98 2.38 -5.54
N ALA A 82 -14.81 1.15 -5.09
CA ALA A 82 -15.81 0.42 -4.32
C ALA A 82 -15.81 0.80 -2.85
N GLY A 83 -14.64 1.19 -2.32
CA GLY A 83 -14.48 1.35 -0.88
C GLY A 83 -14.48 0.01 -0.16
N GLY A 84 -14.23 0.03 1.13
CA GLY A 84 -14.19 -1.17 1.96
C GLY A 84 -12.91 -1.29 2.75
N GLU A 85 -12.62 -2.50 3.22
CA GLU A 85 -11.51 -2.73 4.12
C GLU A 85 -10.24 -3.15 3.42
N VAL A 86 -9.10 -2.69 3.96
CA VAL A 86 -7.76 -3.04 3.49
C VAL A 86 -6.92 -3.35 4.72
N GLU A 87 -6.12 -4.42 4.64
CA GLU A 87 -5.18 -4.78 5.68
C GLU A 87 -3.76 -4.64 5.13
N ILE A 88 -2.89 -3.98 5.89
CA ILE A 88 -1.50 -3.82 5.51
C ILE A 88 -0.61 -4.40 6.61
N ARG A 89 0.26 -5.33 6.26
CA ARG A 89 1.22 -5.93 7.18
C ARG A 89 2.63 -5.47 6.82
N CYS A 90 3.35 -4.96 7.82
CA CYS A 90 4.76 -4.60 7.63
C CYS A 90 5.61 -5.85 7.79
N LEU A 91 6.32 -6.22 6.75
CA LEU A 91 7.07 -7.49 6.71
C LEU A 91 8.55 -7.32 7.08
N LYS A 92 9.13 -6.17 6.75
CA LYS A 92 10.52 -5.86 7.08
C LYS A 92 10.60 -4.52 7.79
N VAL A 93 10.90 -4.58 9.03
CA VAL A 93 10.94 -3.40 9.91
C VAL A 93 12.36 -3.14 10.37
#